data_bf1cbc3c55295a4aafb0ecfc5efee9b8
#
_entry.id   bf1cbc3c55295a4aafb0ecfc5efee9b8
#
_cell.length_a   1.000
_cell.length_b   1.000
_cell.length_c   1.000
_cell.angle_alpha   90.00
_cell.angle_beta   90.00
_cell.angle_gamma   90.00
#
_symmetry.space_group_name_H-M   'P 1'
#
loop_
_entity.id
_entity.type
_entity.pdbx_description
1 polymer ?
#
loop_
_entity_poly.entity_id
_entity_poly.type
_entity_poly.pdbx_seq_one_letter_code
_entity_poly.pdbx_strand_id
1 'polypeptide(L)'
;MPIGRKGRALYRRYVKRLLDIILSAAGTVVLSPLFLIIAAAIKIEDPGPVFFRQKRIGIHKTTFNIMKFRSMRVDTPRDMPTHLLSDPQRWITKIGGFLRKTSLDELPQILQILSGKMSIVGPRPALWNQYDLIAERDKYGANDVTPGLTGWAQVMGRDELEIEDKARYDGEYAQNISFAFDVKIFFMTIGSVLRHKGVIEGGTGEMKKEKKQ
;
A
#
# COMPACT_ATOMS: atom_id res chain seq x y z
N MET A 1 -25.71 -3.25 16.30
CA MET A 1 -25.94 -1.87 16.77
C MET A 1 -24.93 -0.95 16.09
N PRO A 2 -25.33 0.12 15.40
CA PRO A 2 -24.37 1.08 14.84
C PRO A 2 -23.70 1.81 16.02
N ILE A 3 -22.39 1.76 16.06
CA ILE A 3 -21.57 2.52 17.01
C ILE A 3 -21.89 3.99 16.80
N GLY A 4 -22.43 4.66 17.84
CA GLY A 4 -22.84 6.07 17.78
C GLY A 4 -21.69 6.99 17.34
N ARG A 5 -22.01 8.19 16.82
CA ARG A 5 -20.99 9.17 16.33
C ARG A 5 -19.82 9.40 17.30
N LYS A 6 -20.07 9.39 18.62
CA LYS A 6 -19.03 9.50 19.66
C LYS A 6 -18.05 8.31 19.67
N GLY A 7 -18.54 7.07 19.47
CA GLY A 7 -17.69 5.89 19.44
C GLY A 7 -16.77 5.83 18.20
N ARG A 8 -17.25 6.31 17.04
CA ARG A 8 -16.41 6.42 15.82
C ARG A 8 -15.30 7.46 15.99
N ALA A 9 -15.59 8.60 16.63
CA ALA A 9 -14.61 9.64 16.90
C ALA A 9 -13.51 9.13 17.85
N LEU A 10 -13.87 8.41 18.92
CA LEU A 10 -12.92 7.81 19.86
C LEU A 10 -12.03 6.77 19.17
N TYR A 11 -12.65 5.89 18.36
CA TYR A 11 -11.91 4.89 17.58
C TYR A 11 -10.89 5.56 16.66
N ARG A 12 -11.33 6.49 15.80
CA ARG A 12 -10.46 7.19 14.84
C ARG A 12 -9.28 7.88 15.51
N ARG A 13 -9.51 8.49 16.68
CA ARG A 13 -8.51 9.36 17.36
C ARG A 13 -7.49 8.59 18.17
N TYR A 14 -7.90 7.50 18.84
CA TYR A 14 -7.04 6.80 19.80
C TYR A 14 -6.93 5.30 19.55
N VAL A 15 -8.06 4.61 19.47
CA VAL A 15 -8.08 3.13 19.45
C VAL A 15 -7.40 2.59 18.19
N LYS A 16 -7.67 3.19 17.05
CA LYS A 16 -7.06 2.79 15.78
C LYS A 16 -5.53 2.87 15.85
N ARG A 17 -4.99 3.98 16.34
CA ARG A 17 -3.54 4.15 16.48
C ARG A 17 -2.92 3.17 17.48
N LEU A 18 -3.59 2.90 18.59
CA LEU A 18 -3.15 1.91 19.58
C LEU A 18 -3.10 0.50 18.95
N LEU A 19 -4.13 0.12 18.21
CA LEU A 19 -4.15 -1.16 17.48
C LEU A 19 -3.04 -1.23 16.43
N ASP A 20 -2.83 -0.16 15.66
CA ASP A 20 -1.73 -0.09 14.69
C ASP A 20 -0.37 -0.34 15.36
N ILE A 21 -0.12 0.26 16.53
CA ILE A 21 1.14 0.08 17.28
C ILE A 21 1.27 -1.36 17.78
N ILE A 22 0.25 -1.89 18.46
CA ILE A 22 0.29 -3.22 19.06
C ILE A 22 0.49 -4.28 17.97
N LEU A 23 -0.32 -4.23 16.92
CA LEU A 23 -0.27 -5.23 15.85
C LEU A 23 1.01 -5.12 15.02
N SER A 24 1.51 -3.91 14.75
CA SER A 24 2.76 -3.75 14.02
C SER A 24 3.98 -4.11 14.85
N ALA A 25 3.99 -3.85 16.16
CA ALA A 25 5.06 -4.30 17.04
C ALA A 25 5.10 -5.83 17.12
N ALA A 26 3.97 -6.46 17.41
CA ALA A 26 3.86 -7.93 17.44
C ALA A 26 4.26 -8.55 16.09
N GLY A 27 3.73 -8.01 14.98
CA GLY A 27 4.07 -8.45 13.63
C GLY A 27 5.56 -8.29 13.30
N THR A 28 6.21 -7.21 13.74
CA THR A 28 7.65 -7.02 13.54
C THR A 28 8.46 -8.11 14.24
N VAL A 29 8.11 -8.46 15.48
CA VAL A 29 8.80 -9.53 16.23
C VAL A 29 8.57 -10.88 15.56
N VAL A 30 7.32 -11.23 15.27
CA VAL A 30 6.96 -12.54 14.68
C VAL A 30 7.55 -12.72 13.29
N LEU A 31 7.57 -11.67 12.47
CA LEU A 31 8.09 -11.72 11.10
C LEU A 31 9.60 -11.47 10.99
N SER A 32 10.28 -11.16 12.09
CA SER A 32 11.73 -10.86 12.05
C SER A 32 12.59 -11.98 11.44
N PRO A 33 12.35 -13.29 11.69
CA PRO A 33 13.11 -14.35 11.02
C PRO A 33 12.87 -14.34 9.51
N LEU A 34 11.63 -14.12 9.07
CA LEU A 34 11.29 -14.04 7.65
C LEU A 34 11.96 -12.83 6.98
N PHE A 35 12.04 -11.70 7.68
CA PHE A 35 12.76 -10.51 7.18
C PHE A 35 14.23 -10.82 6.93
N LEU A 36 14.89 -11.54 7.84
CA LEU A 36 16.29 -11.93 7.68
C LEU A 36 16.48 -12.88 6.50
N ILE A 37 15.60 -13.87 6.34
CA ILE A 37 15.64 -14.82 5.22
C ILE A 37 15.48 -14.07 3.89
N ILE A 38 14.47 -13.19 3.77
CA ILE A 38 14.23 -12.40 2.56
C ILE A 38 15.44 -11.48 2.29
N ALA A 39 15.97 -10.83 3.32
CA ALA A 39 17.13 -9.95 3.17
C ALA A 39 18.38 -10.70 2.67
N ALA A 40 18.64 -11.88 3.21
CA ALA A 40 19.73 -12.75 2.76
C ALA A 40 19.52 -13.19 1.29
N ALA A 41 18.32 -13.63 0.95
CA ALA A 41 17.97 -14.07 -0.40
C ALA A 41 18.17 -12.93 -1.43
N ILE A 42 17.72 -11.71 -1.14
CA ILE A 42 17.93 -10.54 -2.01
C ILE A 42 19.43 -10.26 -2.19
N LYS A 43 20.21 -10.34 -1.10
CA LYS A 43 21.65 -10.09 -1.14
C LYS A 43 22.44 -11.12 -1.96
N ILE A 44 21.99 -12.37 -1.91
CA ILE A 44 22.62 -13.48 -2.66
C ILE A 44 22.31 -13.36 -4.16
N GLU A 45 21.05 -13.04 -4.53
CA GLU A 45 20.67 -12.96 -5.94
C GLU A 45 21.24 -11.74 -6.65
N ASP A 46 21.16 -10.57 -6.01
CA ASP A 46 21.61 -9.29 -6.58
C ASP A 46 22.25 -8.42 -5.47
N PRO A 47 23.57 -8.43 -5.33
CA PRO A 47 24.29 -7.68 -4.31
C PRO A 47 23.95 -6.18 -4.33
N GLY A 48 23.56 -5.62 -3.16
CA GLY A 48 23.18 -4.21 -3.06
C GLY A 48 22.22 -3.95 -1.87
N PRO A 49 21.49 -2.85 -1.85
CA PRO A 49 20.56 -2.51 -0.76
C PRO A 49 19.40 -3.51 -0.71
N VAL A 50 19.03 -3.97 0.51
CA VAL A 50 17.90 -4.87 0.74
C VAL A 50 16.57 -4.15 0.54
N PHE A 51 16.51 -2.87 0.93
CA PHE A 51 15.29 -2.08 0.90
C PHE A 51 15.29 -1.10 -0.27
N PHE A 52 14.16 -1.02 -0.94
CA PHE A 52 13.79 0.03 -1.88
C PHE A 52 12.99 1.10 -1.15
N ARG A 53 13.24 2.38 -1.49
CA ARG A 53 12.53 3.52 -0.94
C ARG A 53 12.02 4.41 -2.07
N GLN A 54 10.77 4.87 -1.92
CA GLN A 54 10.13 5.73 -2.93
C GLN A 54 9.28 6.79 -2.25
N LYS A 55 9.37 8.03 -2.74
CA LYS A 55 8.62 9.16 -2.20
C LYS A 55 7.12 9.00 -2.45
N ARG A 56 6.33 9.12 -1.40
CA ARG A 56 4.87 8.97 -1.40
C ARG A 56 4.20 10.08 -0.62
N ILE A 57 2.90 10.26 -0.87
CA ILE A 57 2.04 11.20 -0.15
C ILE A 57 1.52 10.54 1.13
N GLY A 58 1.71 11.24 2.25
CA GLY A 58 1.18 10.93 3.58
C GLY A 58 -0.06 11.75 3.92
N ILE A 59 -0.44 11.70 5.20
CA ILE A 59 -1.54 12.49 5.74
C ILE A 59 -1.30 14.00 5.50
N HIS A 60 -2.38 14.75 5.20
CA HIS A 60 -2.36 16.19 4.90
C HIS A 60 -1.37 16.55 3.78
N LYS A 61 -1.23 15.66 2.81
CA LYS A 61 -0.31 15.81 1.66
C LYS A 61 1.17 15.97 2.04
N THR A 62 1.56 15.60 3.26
CA THR A 62 2.97 15.48 3.63
C THR A 62 3.66 14.42 2.78
N THR A 63 4.97 14.43 2.72
CA THR A 63 5.72 13.43 1.96
C THR A 63 6.56 12.54 2.87
N PHE A 64 6.63 11.25 2.54
CA PHE A 64 7.50 10.30 3.20
C PHE A 64 8.06 9.29 2.20
N ASN A 65 9.12 8.59 2.55
CA ASN A 65 9.64 7.50 1.73
C ASN A 65 9.05 6.18 2.19
N ILE A 66 8.18 5.57 1.37
CA ILE A 66 7.70 4.21 1.61
C ILE A 66 8.86 3.22 1.53
N MET A 67 8.85 2.20 2.37
CA MET A 67 9.90 1.19 2.42
C MET A 67 9.35 -0.17 1.99
N LYS A 68 10.05 -0.82 1.06
CA LYS A 68 9.73 -2.17 0.58
C LYS A 68 11.00 -3.01 0.51
N PHE A 69 10.88 -4.32 0.47
CA PHE A 69 11.99 -5.14 -0.01
C PHE A 69 12.26 -4.85 -1.49
N ARG A 70 13.53 -4.81 -1.86
CA ARG A 70 13.93 -4.62 -3.25
C ARG A 70 13.53 -5.85 -4.07
N SER A 71 12.71 -5.64 -5.07
CA SER A 71 12.22 -6.66 -5.99
C SER A 71 12.71 -6.48 -7.42
N MET A 72 13.50 -5.44 -7.67
CA MET A 72 14.08 -5.13 -8.98
C MET A 72 15.59 -5.00 -8.86
N ARG A 73 16.30 -5.17 -9.97
CA ARG A 73 17.76 -5.09 -10.05
C ARG A 73 18.28 -3.72 -9.61
N VAL A 74 19.51 -3.68 -9.11
CA VAL A 74 20.16 -2.44 -8.63
C VAL A 74 20.29 -1.40 -9.74
N ASP A 75 20.51 -1.86 -10.97
CA ASP A 75 20.69 -1.03 -12.16
C ASP A 75 19.37 -0.54 -12.79
N THR A 76 18.22 -0.85 -12.18
CA THR A 76 16.91 -0.36 -12.63
C THR A 76 16.84 1.16 -12.50
N PRO A 77 16.32 1.90 -13.52
CA PRO A 77 16.10 3.34 -13.44
C PRO A 77 15.19 3.71 -12.26
N ARG A 78 15.69 4.53 -11.32
CA ARG A 78 15.00 4.82 -10.05
C ARG A 78 13.85 5.81 -10.16
N ASP A 79 13.95 6.73 -11.10
CA ASP A 79 13.00 7.84 -11.24
C ASP A 79 11.85 7.54 -12.20
N MET A 80 11.83 6.35 -12.77
CA MET A 80 10.80 5.91 -13.69
C MET A 80 9.84 4.94 -13.00
N PRO A 81 8.51 5.21 -12.97
CA PRO A 81 7.52 4.25 -12.52
C PRO A 81 7.60 2.94 -13.31
N THR A 82 7.35 1.81 -12.65
CA THR A 82 7.48 0.47 -13.27
C THR A 82 6.68 0.31 -14.56
N HIS A 83 5.50 0.97 -14.67
CA HIS A 83 4.64 0.90 -15.85
C HIS A 83 5.15 1.71 -17.06
N LEU A 84 6.12 2.60 -16.84
CA LEU A 84 6.77 3.38 -17.90
C LEU A 84 8.09 2.74 -18.36
N LEU A 85 8.53 1.66 -17.72
CA LEU A 85 9.70 0.91 -18.16
C LEU A 85 9.36 0.10 -19.41
N SER A 86 10.17 0.21 -20.43
CA SER A 86 10.16 -0.74 -21.54
C SER A 86 10.56 -2.11 -21.00
N ASP A 87 9.67 -3.11 -21.11
CA ASP A 87 9.86 -4.46 -20.59
C ASP A 87 10.17 -4.52 -19.08
N PRO A 88 9.17 -4.21 -18.21
CA PRO A 88 9.37 -4.24 -16.76
C PRO A 88 9.87 -5.60 -16.22
N GLN A 89 9.51 -6.69 -16.89
CA GLN A 89 9.88 -8.05 -16.48
C GLN A 89 11.39 -8.29 -16.48
N ARG A 90 12.12 -7.64 -17.38
CA ARG A 90 13.59 -7.72 -17.46
C ARG A 90 14.31 -7.21 -16.21
N TRP A 91 13.67 -6.27 -15.51
CA TRP A 91 14.23 -5.63 -14.33
C TRP A 91 13.88 -6.32 -13.02
N ILE A 92 12.89 -7.23 -13.04
CA ILE A 92 12.43 -7.94 -11.85
C ILE A 92 13.35 -9.14 -11.61
N THR A 93 13.92 -9.25 -10.40
CA THR A 93 14.72 -10.41 -9.99
C THR A 93 13.80 -11.62 -9.76
N LYS A 94 14.32 -12.86 -9.78
CA LYS A 94 13.51 -14.06 -9.55
C LYS A 94 12.86 -14.05 -8.17
N ILE A 95 13.65 -13.72 -7.13
CA ILE A 95 13.14 -13.52 -5.76
C ILE A 95 12.16 -12.35 -5.74
N GLY A 96 12.47 -11.24 -6.41
CA GLY A 96 11.60 -10.10 -6.54
C GLY A 96 10.24 -10.43 -7.14
N GLY A 97 10.18 -11.24 -8.17
CA GLY A 97 8.94 -11.73 -8.76
C GLY A 97 8.09 -12.52 -7.76
N PHE A 98 8.71 -13.42 -7.00
CA PHE A 98 8.03 -14.14 -5.92
C PHE A 98 7.51 -13.19 -4.83
N LEU A 99 8.33 -12.23 -4.36
CA LEU A 99 7.93 -11.27 -3.35
C LEU A 99 6.74 -10.41 -3.80
N ARG A 100 6.75 -9.93 -5.04
CA ARG A 100 5.64 -9.14 -5.62
C ARG A 100 4.36 -9.96 -5.75
N LYS A 101 4.47 -11.19 -6.26
CA LYS A 101 3.32 -12.10 -6.40
C LYS A 101 2.65 -12.42 -5.07
N THR A 102 3.43 -12.51 -4.00
CA THR A 102 2.96 -12.80 -2.64
C THR A 102 2.71 -11.56 -1.80
N SER A 103 3.00 -10.34 -2.31
CA SER A 103 2.99 -9.07 -1.59
C SER A 103 3.93 -9.02 -0.38
N LEU A 104 4.89 -9.95 -0.28
CA LEU A 104 5.88 -9.95 0.79
C LEU A 104 6.89 -8.79 0.66
N ASP A 105 7.03 -8.20 -0.53
CA ASP A 105 7.84 -7.00 -0.73
C ASP A 105 7.35 -5.82 0.10
N GLU A 106 6.08 -5.77 0.47
CA GLU A 106 5.48 -4.69 1.25
C GLU A 106 5.61 -4.86 2.77
N LEU A 107 6.06 -6.01 3.27
CA LEU A 107 6.20 -6.28 4.70
C LEU A 107 7.01 -5.22 5.48
N PRO A 108 8.10 -4.61 4.95
CA PRO A 108 8.83 -3.57 5.67
C PRO A 108 8.00 -2.33 6.04
N GLN A 109 6.84 -2.13 5.41
CA GLN A 109 5.93 -1.04 5.76
C GLN A 109 5.36 -1.18 7.18
N ILE A 110 5.41 -2.37 7.78
CA ILE A 110 5.01 -2.58 9.18
C ILE A 110 5.80 -1.68 10.14
N LEU A 111 7.08 -1.41 9.84
CA LEU A 111 7.92 -0.49 10.59
C LEU A 111 7.46 0.98 10.42
N GLN A 112 6.84 1.29 9.28
CA GLN A 112 6.27 2.62 9.02
C GLN A 112 4.91 2.79 9.70
N ILE A 113 4.16 1.71 9.90
CA ILE A 113 2.97 1.70 10.74
C ILE A 113 3.38 1.95 12.19
N LEU A 114 4.38 1.24 12.69
CA LEU A 114 4.89 1.42 14.04
C LEU A 114 5.37 2.86 14.30
N SER A 115 6.04 3.48 13.32
CA SER A 115 6.51 4.88 13.42
C SER A 115 5.41 5.93 13.22
N GLY A 116 4.18 5.57 12.84
CA GLY A 116 3.05 6.48 12.63
C GLY A 116 2.96 7.13 11.26
N LYS A 117 3.86 6.81 10.34
CA LYS A 117 3.79 7.30 8.95
C LYS A 117 2.69 6.63 8.15
N MET A 118 2.31 5.42 8.56
CA MET A 118 1.25 4.61 7.96
C MET A 118 0.34 4.01 9.03
N SER A 119 -0.77 3.45 8.60
CA SER A 119 -1.72 2.64 9.35
C SER A 119 -1.85 1.26 8.70
N ILE A 120 -2.41 0.27 9.39
CA ILE A 120 -2.75 -1.02 8.79
C ILE A 120 -3.79 -0.81 7.70
N VAL A 121 -4.87 -0.07 8.00
CA VAL A 121 -5.95 0.21 7.06
C VAL A 121 -6.04 1.71 6.80
N GLY A 122 -6.06 2.08 5.53
CA GLY A 122 -6.17 3.47 5.08
C GLY A 122 -6.04 3.58 3.56
N PRO A 123 -6.21 4.76 2.97
CA PRO A 123 -5.93 4.99 1.55
C PRO A 123 -4.50 4.61 1.19
N ARG A 124 -4.29 3.91 0.06
CA ARG A 124 -2.92 3.56 -0.38
C ARG A 124 -2.13 4.84 -0.66
N PRO A 125 -0.87 4.98 -0.16
CA PRO A 125 -0.09 6.18 -0.39
C PRO A 125 0.13 6.43 -1.88
N ALA A 126 -0.36 7.56 -2.42
CA ALA A 126 -0.16 7.97 -3.80
C ALA A 126 1.33 8.24 -4.07
N LEU A 127 1.78 8.10 -5.32
CA LEU A 127 3.08 8.64 -5.74
C LEU A 127 3.08 10.16 -5.57
N TRP A 128 4.21 10.73 -5.25
CA TRP A 128 4.36 12.17 -5.02
C TRP A 128 3.98 13.03 -6.25
N ASN A 129 4.05 12.45 -7.44
CA ASN A 129 3.74 13.07 -8.73
C ASN A 129 2.41 12.62 -9.36
N GLN A 130 1.58 11.87 -8.63
CA GLN A 130 0.21 11.52 -9.01
C GLN A 130 -0.75 12.67 -8.68
N TYR A 131 -0.57 13.81 -9.31
CA TYR A 131 -1.33 15.05 -9.02
C TYR A 131 -2.83 14.89 -9.24
N ASP A 132 -3.24 14.14 -10.24
CA ASP A 132 -4.62 13.82 -10.61
C ASP A 132 -5.33 13.05 -9.48
N LEU A 133 -4.74 11.95 -8.99
CA LEU A 133 -5.30 11.20 -7.87
C LEU A 133 -5.33 12.02 -6.58
N ILE A 134 -4.28 12.82 -6.33
CA ILE A 134 -4.19 13.67 -5.13
C ILE A 134 -5.30 14.74 -5.17
N ALA A 135 -5.51 15.39 -6.31
CA ALA A 135 -6.56 16.40 -6.48
C ALA A 135 -7.96 15.78 -6.37
N GLU A 136 -8.17 14.58 -6.95
CA GLU A 136 -9.46 13.90 -6.88
C GLU A 136 -9.80 13.49 -5.42
N ARG A 137 -8.82 13.01 -4.66
CA ARG A 137 -8.98 12.68 -3.23
C ARG A 137 -9.31 13.88 -2.34
N ASP A 138 -8.88 15.09 -2.71
CA ASP A 138 -9.22 16.32 -1.95
C ASP A 138 -10.74 16.54 -1.91
N LYS A 139 -11.47 16.20 -2.99
CA LYS A 139 -12.94 16.32 -3.06
C LYS A 139 -13.67 15.50 -1.98
N TYR A 140 -13.03 14.44 -1.50
CA TYR A 140 -13.61 13.49 -0.54
C TYR A 140 -12.92 13.51 0.84
N GLY A 141 -11.93 14.36 1.06
CA GLY A 141 -11.16 14.40 2.31
C GLY A 141 -10.26 13.17 2.55
N ALA A 142 -9.95 12.40 1.52
CA ALA A 142 -9.17 11.18 1.64
C ALA A 142 -7.68 11.44 1.92
N ASN A 143 -7.17 12.65 1.60
CA ASN A 143 -5.81 13.06 1.92
C ASN A 143 -5.62 13.44 3.39
N ASP A 144 -6.70 13.61 4.17
CA ASP A 144 -6.67 13.93 5.60
C ASP A 144 -6.72 12.68 6.50
N VAL A 145 -6.45 11.53 5.92
CA VAL A 145 -6.38 10.25 6.62
C VAL A 145 -4.98 9.66 6.48
N THR A 146 -4.49 9.05 7.55
CA THR A 146 -3.20 8.33 7.52
C THR A 146 -3.25 7.23 6.46
N PRO A 147 -2.28 7.19 5.51
CA PRO A 147 -2.26 6.18 4.47
C PRO A 147 -2.08 4.77 5.05
N GLY A 148 -2.67 3.78 4.39
CA GLY A 148 -2.69 2.39 4.85
C GLY A 148 -1.79 1.45 4.05
N LEU A 149 -1.42 0.34 4.70
CA LEU A 149 -0.85 -0.83 4.03
C LEU A 149 -1.90 -1.49 3.14
N THR A 150 -3.12 -1.58 3.63
CA THR A 150 -4.32 -1.94 2.85
C THR A 150 -5.40 -0.89 2.98
N GLY A 151 -6.42 -0.94 2.12
CA GLY A 151 -7.50 0.06 2.13
C GLY A 151 -8.71 -0.34 1.30
N TRP A 152 -9.78 0.45 1.40
CA TRP A 152 -11.04 0.13 0.76
C TRP A 152 -10.92 0.08 -0.77
N ALA A 153 -10.31 1.06 -1.40
CA ALA A 153 -10.06 1.04 -2.84
C ALA A 153 -9.22 -0.18 -3.28
N GLN A 154 -8.27 -0.63 -2.44
CA GLN A 154 -7.43 -1.79 -2.75
C GLN A 154 -8.23 -3.09 -2.79
N VAL A 155 -9.19 -3.29 -1.87
CA VAL A 155 -10.01 -4.52 -1.85
C VAL A 155 -11.16 -4.49 -2.84
N MET A 156 -11.54 -3.29 -3.34
CA MET A 156 -12.62 -3.12 -4.32
C MET A 156 -12.18 -3.25 -5.79
N GLY A 157 -10.89 -3.14 -6.09
CA GLY A 157 -10.40 -3.31 -7.47
C GLY A 157 -8.94 -2.94 -7.67
N ARG A 158 -8.28 -2.38 -6.64
CA ARG A 158 -6.83 -2.10 -6.62
C ARG A 158 -6.38 -1.26 -7.83
N ASP A 159 -5.49 -1.82 -8.66
CA ASP A 159 -4.86 -1.12 -9.78
C ASP A 159 -5.78 -1.06 -11.03
N GLU A 160 -6.86 -1.83 -11.05
CA GLU A 160 -7.86 -1.83 -12.14
C GLU A 160 -8.86 -0.68 -12.05
N LEU A 161 -8.91 0.03 -10.90
CA LEU A 161 -9.84 1.15 -10.70
C LEU A 161 -9.35 2.40 -11.44
N GLU A 162 -10.28 3.10 -12.09
CA GLU A 162 -10.08 4.47 -12.56
C GLU A 162 -9.79 5.41 -11.37
N ILE A 163 -9.20 6.57 -11.64
CA ILE A 163 -8.77 7.51 -10.61
C ILE A 163 -9.95 8.01 -9.78
N GLU A 164 -11.06 8.32 -10.43
CA GLU A 164 -12.28 8.81 -9.79
C GLU A 164 -12.87 7.76 -8.83
N ASP A 165 -12.97 6.50 -9.26
CA ASP A 165 -13.47 5.40 -8.43
C ASP A 165 -12.53 5.13 -7.26
N LYS A 166 -11.22 5.16 -7.50
CA LYS A 166 -10.21 5.00 -6.46
C LYS A 166 -10.33 6.09 -5.39
N ALA A 167 -10.46 7.35 -5.80
CA ALA A 167 -10.63 8.49 -4.90
C ALA A 167 -11.97 8.43 -4.15
N ARG A 168 -13.04 8.00 -4.81
CA ARG A 168 -14.35 7.81 -4.20
C ARG A 168 -14.33 6.75 -3.11
N TYR A 169 -13.74 5.57 -3.35
CA TYR A 169 -13.60 4.53 -2.34
C TYR A 169 -12.70 4.96 -1.17
N ASP A 170 -11.61 5.67 -1.45
CA ASP A 170 -10.76 6.23 -0.40
C ASP A 170 -11.50 7.27 0.44
N GLY A 171 -12.37 8.08 -0.19
CA GLY A 171 -13.26 9.02 0.49
C GLY A 171 -14.35 8.34 1.31
N GLU A 172 -14.97 7.27 0.78
CA GLU A 172 -15.94 6.45 1.54
C GLU A 172 -15.29 5.91 2.82
N TYR A 173 -14.05 5.41 2.71
CA TYR A 173 -13.31 5.00 3.89
C TYR A 173 -13.07 6.16 4.87
N ALA A 174 -12.58 7.31 4.40
CA ALA A 174 -12.26 8.47 5.22
C ALA A 174 -13.47 8.96 6.04
N GLN A 175 -14.67 8.90 5.46
CA GLN A 175 -15.91 9.31 6.09
C GLN A 175 -16.50 8.28 7.07
N ASN A 176 -16.13 6.99 6.90
CA ASN A 176 -16.73 5.87 7.63
C ASN A 176 -15.76 5.08 8.51
N ILE A 177 -14.60 5.64 8.84
CA ILE A 177 -13.59 4.98 9.66
C ILE A 177 -14.22 4.44 10.95
N SER A 178 -14.14 3.13 11.14
CA SER A 178 -14.65 2.43 12.32
C SER A 178 -13.95 1.09 12.48
N PHE A 179 -13.95 0.53 13.69
CA PHE A 179 -13.36 -0.78 13.96
C PHE A 179 -13.93 -1.87 13.05
N ALA A 180 -15.25 -1.93 12.91
CA ALA A 180 -15.91 -2.93 12.06
C ALA A 180 -15.51 -2.79 10.58
N PHE A 181 -15.32 -1.56 10.09
CA PHE A 181 -14.92 -1.33 8.71
C PHE A 181 -13.45 -1.71 8.50
N ASP A 182 -12.56 -1.37 9.44
CA ASP A 182 -11.15 -1.80 9.37
C ASP A 182 -11.03 -3.33 9.41
N VAL A 183 -11.77 -4.01 10.27
CA VAL A 183 -11.81 -5.48 10.34
C VAL A 183 -12.33 -6.07 9.03
N LYS A 184 -13.40 -5.52 8.45
CA LYS A 184 -13.93 -5.95 7.15
C LYS A 184 -12.86 -5.85 6.07
N ILE A 185 -12.20 -4.69 5.94
CA ILE A 185 -11.14 -4.47 4.94
C ILE A 185 -9.97 -5.45 5.15
N PHE A 186 -9.56 -5.66 6.40
CA PHE A 186 -8.49 -6.58 6.73
C PHE A 186 -8.76 -8.01 6.24
N PHE A 187 -9.94 -8.56 6.53
CA PHE A 187 -10.30 -9.91 6.05
C PHE A 187 -10.50 -9.98 4.54
N MET A 188 -11.05 -8.93 3.92
CA MET A 188 -11.12 -8.85 2.45
C MET A 188 -9.73 -8.82 1.82
N THR A 189 -8.76 -8.15 2.45
CA THR A 189 -7.36 -8.14 1.98
C THR A 189 -6.76 -9.53 1.97
N ILE A 190 -6.94 -10.30 3.06
CA ILE A 190 -6.47 -11.69 3.12
C ILE A 190 -7.07 -12.50 1.96
N GLY A 191 -8.37 -12.36 1.73
CA GLY A 191 -9.05 -13.02 0.61
C GLY A 191 -8.51 -12.61 -0.76
N SER A 192 -8.19 -11.34 -0.96
CA SER A 192 -7.63 -10.81 -2.22
C SER A 192 -6.21 -11.30 -2.47
N VAL A 193 -5.37 -11.31 -1.44
CA VAL A 193 -3.98 -11.82 -1.53
C VAL A 193 -3.97 -13.30 -1.86
N LEU A 194 -4.80 -14.12 -1.20
CA LEU A 194 -4.88 -15.55 -1.45
C LEU A 194 -5.40 -15.89 -2.86
N ARG A 195 -6.29 -15.05 -3.42
CA ARG A 195 -6.85 -15.25 -4.76
C ARG A 195 -6.00 -14.63 -5.88
N HIS A 196 -4.91 -13.96 -5.57
CA HIS A 196 -4.03 -13.25 -6.52
C HIS A 196 -4.81 -12.28 -7.45
N LYS A 197 -5.94 -11.72 -7.01
CA LYS A 197 -6.78 -10.81 -7.80
C LYS A 197 -6.22 -9.39 -7.76
N GLY A 198 -6.21 -8.73 -8.93
CA GLY A 198 -5.99 -7.27 -9.03
C GLY A 198 -4.55 -6.80 -8.93
N VAL A 199 -3.54 -7.68 -9.00
CA VAL A 199 -2.13 -7.28 -9.13
C VAL A 199 -1.83 -7.13 -10.62
N ILE A 200 -2.00 -5.92 -11.15
CA ILE A 200 -1.45 -5.54 -12.45
C ILE A 200 -0.12 -4.85 -12.19
N GLU A 201 0.96 -5.48 -12.61
CA GLU A 201 2.28 -4.86 -12.53
C GLU A 201 2.32 -3.63 -13.43
N GLY A 202 2.19 -2.45 -12.84
CA GLY A 202 2.38 -1.18 -13.51
C GLY A 202 1.16 -0.51 -14.14
N GLY A 203 -0.07 -0.99 -13.91
CA GLY A 203 -1.28 -0.37 -14.46
C GLY A 203 -1.97 0.61 -13.50
N THR A 204 -2.13 1.85 -13.91
CA THR A 204 -3.32 2.65 -13.64
C THR A 204 -4.30 2.36 -14.78
N GLY A 205 -5.62 2.37 -14.54
CA GLY A 205 -6.68 1.95 -15.47
C GLY A 205 -6.65 2.43 -16.94
N GLU A 206 -5.66 3.23 -17.31
CA GLU A 206 -5.45 3.74 -18.67
C GLU A 206 -5.20 2.65 -19.73
N MET A 207 -4.64 1.50 -19.36
CA MET A 207 -4.33 0.43 -20.34
C MET A 207 -5.56 -0.31 -20.90
N LYS A 208 -6.76 -0.09 -20.36
CA LYS A 208 -8.00 -0.66 -20.95
C LYS A 208 -8.51 0.11 -22.17
N LYS A 209 -8.13 1.37 -22.36
CA LYS A 209 -8.59 2.18 -23.51
C LYS A 209 -7.92 1.78 -24.82
N GLU A 210 -6.67 1.35 -24.80
CA GLU A 210 -5.93 0.97 -26.03
C GLU A 210 -6.32 -0.40 -26.60
N LYS A 211 -6.97 -1.28 -25.84
CA LYS A 211 -7.40 -2.62 -26.31
C LYS A 211 -8.82 -2.64 -26.90
N LYS A 212 -9.49 -1.51 -27.03
CA LYS A 212 -10.86 -1.40 -27.57
C LYS A 212 -10.95 -0.54 -28.86
N GLN A 213 -9.81 -0.23 -29.50
CA GLN A 213 -9.79 0.33 -30.86
C GLN A 213 -9.33 -0.70 -31.88
#